data_171c53ddb7c668a06846b5a6b0b0927f
#
_entry.id   171c53ddb7c668a06846b5a6b0b0927f
#
_cell.length_a   1.000
_cell.length_b   1.000
_cell.length_c   1.000
_cell.angle_alpha   90.00
_cell.angle_beta   90.00
_cell.angle_gamma   90.00
#
_symmetry.space_group_name_H-M   'P 1'
#
loop_
_entity.id
_entity.type
_entity.pdbx_description
1 polymer ?
#
loop_
_entity_poly.entity_id
_entity_poly.type
_entity_poly.pdbx_seq_one_letter_code
_entity_poly.pdbx_strand_id
1 'polypeptide(L)'
;MKSEEKDIMMAKKASGVKTQKKPSIYSVAPFIKEFYPQYYSIETYPADKCVTFNATTDEWGIFGNFAGTPLTIGGVKFTSSEHLFQTMKFKREDVVRNVYNGITYRGIQKGTVKMVAKSYETPGLRREDWGSMVVDAIKFCLQTKFEQSPEFRDKLLSSKGFYIIEDQTTRKKGKDSSADTWGALLRDGSYVGPNLLGRLLM
;
A
#
# COMPACT_ATOMS: atom_id res chain seq x y z
N MET A 1 4.09 -22.98 59.20
CA MET A 1 3.37 -23.41 57.98
C MET A 1 2.49 -22.35 57.30
N LYS A 2 2.22 -21.16 57.83
CA LYS A 2 1.41 -20.12 57.14
C LYS A 2 2.22 -18.93 56.58
N SER A 3 3.55 -18.87 56.82
CA SER A 3 4.41 -17.80 56.30
C SER A 3 5.06 -18.15 54.95
N GLU A 4 5.40 -19.40 54.70
CA GLU A 4 6.06 -19.85 53.48
C GLU A 4 5.15 -19.89 52.25
N GLU A 5 3.85 -20.11 52.41
CA GLU A 5 2.91 -20.03 51.28
C GLU A 5 2.66 -18.61 50.77
N LYS A 6 2.81 -17.60 51.64
CA LYS A 6 2.69 -16.18 51.21
C LYS A 6 3.87 -15.69 50.39
N ASP A 7 5.07 -16.18 50.68
CA ASP A 7 6.30 -15.78 49.95
C ASP A 7 6.37 -16.43 48.56
N ILE A 8 5.84 -17.64 48.41
CA ILE A 8 5.73 -18.33 47.12
C ILE A 8 4.67 -17.66 46.20
N MET A 9 3.62 -17.08 46.81
CA MET A 9 2.57 -16.39 46.04
C MET A 9 2.99 -15.00 45.59
N MET A 10 3.90 -14.31 46.31
CA MET A 10 4.46 -13.01 45.87
C MET A 10 5.55 -13.16 44.82
N ALA A 11 6.33 -14.23 44.81
CA ALA A 11 7.36 -14.50 43.82
C ALA A 11 6.80 -14.82 42.41
N LYS A 12 5.56 -15.31 42.29
CA LYS A 12 4.90 -15.58 41.00
C LYS A 12 4.26 -14.36 40.32
N LYS A 13 4.25 -13.19 40.98
CA LYS A 13 3.73 -11.92 40.39
C LYS A 13 4.77 -11.01 39.72
N ALA A 14 6.04 -11.37 39.79
CA ALA A 14 7.16 -10.48 39.37
C ALA A 14 7.84 -10.86 38.04
N SER A 15 7.31 -11.78 37.23
CA SER A 15 7.95 -12.15 35.96
C SER A 15 7.05 -11.95 34.73
N GLY A 16 6.19 -10.95 34.76
CA GLY A 16 5.46 -10.48 33.59
C GLY A 16 6.22 -9.39 32.83
N VAL A 17 7.47 -9.62 32.46
CA VAL A 17 8.15 -8.76 31.46
C VAL A 17 7.45 -9.03 30.13
N LYS A 18 6.45 -8.20 29.81
CA LYS A 18 5.94 -8.07 28.46
C LYS A 18 7.11 -7.55 27.63
N THR A 19 7.85 -8.46 26.98
CA THR A 19 8.73 -8.08 25.88
C THR A 19 7.88 -7.37 24.85
N GLN A 20 7.89 -6.04 24.85
CA GLN A 20 7.33 -5.25 23.77
C GLN A 20 8.13 -5.64 22.53
N LYS A 21 7.56 -6.51 21.68
CA LYS A 21 8.12 -6.75 20.35
C LYS A 21 8.20 -5.40 19.69
N LYS A 22 9.43 -4.95 19.32
CA LYS A 22 9.59 -3.76 18.49
C LYS A 22 8.64 -3.90 17.30
N PRO A 23 7.85 -2.88 16.97
CA PRO A 23 6.95 -2.96 15.83
C PRO A 23 7.78 -3.30 14.59
N SER A 24 7.30 -4.26 13.80
CA SER A 24 7.95 -4.63 12.54
C SER A 24 8.06 -3.39 11.65
N ILE A 25 9.23 -3.18 11.06
CA ILE A 25 9.44 -2.14 10.04
C ILE A 25 8.68 -2.44 8.75
N TYR A 26 8.20 -3.67 8.59
CA TYR A 26 7.34 -4.10 7.48
C TYR A 26 5.91 -4.27 7.99
N SER A 27 4.95 -3.70 7.25
CA SER A 27 3.54 -3.73 7.59
C SER A 27 2.73 -4.24 6.40
N VAL A 28 2.40 -5.53 6.40
CA VAL A 28 1.48 -6.11 5.42
C VAL A 28 0.05 -6.01 5.96
N ALA A 29 -0.86 -5.47 5.14
CA ALA A 29 -2.25 -5.34 5.54
C ALA A 29 -2.89 -6.72 5.83
N PRO A 30 -3.66 -6.88 6.93
CA PRO A 30 -4.20 -8.18 7.36
C PRO A 30 -5.02 -8.90 6.29
N PHE A 31 -5.79 -8.16 5.49
CA PHE A 31 -6.60 -8.72 4.40
C PHE A 31 -5.76 -9.37 3.29
N ILE A 32 -4.47 -9.00 3.13
CA ILE A 32 -3.57 -9.69 2.19
C ILE A 32 -3.32 -11.12 2.67
N LYS A 33 -3.11 -11.33 3.97
CA LYS A 33 -2.95 -12.68 4.52
C LYS A 33 -4.20 -13.52 4.32
N GLU A 34 -5.37 -12.92 4.47
CA GLU A 34 -6.67 -13.58 4.41
C GLU A 34 -7.08 -13.93 2.97
N PHE A 35 -7.02 -12.98 2.06
CA PHE A 35 -7.58 -13.12 0.70
C PHE A 35 -6.54 -13.35 -0.39
N TYR A 36 -5.26 -12.99 -0.14
CA TYR A 36 -4.19 -13.03 -1.14
C TYR A 36 -2.86 -13.53 -0.52
N PRO A 37 -2.87 -14.75 0.10
CA PRO A 37 -1.72 -15.26 0.86
C PRO A 37 -0.44 -15.35 0.04
N GLN A 38 -0.53 -15.50 -1.29
CA GLN A 38 0.61 -15.50 -2.20
C GLN A 38 1.39 -14.16 -2.24
N TYR A 39 0.80 -13.06 -1.76
CA TYR A 39 1.43 -11.74 -1.67
C TYR A 39 1.80 -11.35 -0.23
N TYR A 40 1.61 -12.24 0.73
CA TYR A 40 1.84 -11.91 2.15
C TYR A 40 3.32 -11.94 2.56
N SER A 41 4.18 -12.64 1.81
CA SER A 41 5.61 -12.79 2.11
C SER A 41 6.38 -11.47 2.03
N ILE A 42 7.46 -11.41 2.81
CA ILE A 42 8.51 -10.39 2.68
C ILE A 42 9.54 -10.96 1.73
N GLU A 43 9.76 -10.28 0.62
CA GLU A 43 10.68 -10.69 -0.45
C GLU A 43 11.99 -9.90 -0.37
N THR A 44 13.05 -10.43 -0.99
CA THR A 44 14.35 -9.80 -1.09
C THR A 44 14.79 -9.76 -2.55
N TYR A 45 15.21 -8.59 -3.01
CA TYR A 45 15.58 -8.31 -4.39
C TYR A 45 17.00 -7.68 -4.41
N PRO A 46 18.00 -8.25 -5.09
CA PRO A 46 19.32 -7.65 -5.24
C PRO A 46 19.20 -6.26 -5.88
N ALA A 47 19.78 -5.23 -5.26
CA ALA A 47 19.57 -3.83 -5.69
C ALA A 47 20.10 -3.55 -7.10
N ASP A 48 21.16 -4.23 -7.51
CA ASP A 48 21.77 -4.15 -8.85
C ASP A 48 20.89 -4.74 -9.96
N LYS A 49 19.84 -5.49 -9.59
CA LYS A 49 18.86 -6.08 -10.52
C LYS A 49 17.49 -5.42 -10.43
N CYS A 50 17.40 -4.22 -9.86
CA CYS A 50 16.15 -3.54 -9.65
C CYS A 50 16.05 -2.23 -10.45
N VAL A 51 14.87 -1.95 -10.95
CA VAL A 51 14.42 -0.60 -11.30
C VAL A 51 13.50 -0.09 -10.20
N THR A 52 13.68 1.16 -9.79
CA THR A 52 13.01 1.68 -8.59
C THR A 52 12.29 3.00 -8.86
N PHE A 53 11.19 3.22 -8.16
CA PHE A 53 10.48 4.49 -8.15
C PHE A 53 9.95 4.81 -6.76
N ASN A 54 9.93 6.08 -6.41
CA ASN A 54 9.36 6.64 -5.19
C ASN A 54 8.48 7.86 -5.51
N ALA A 55 8.97 8.74 -6.40
CA ALA A 55 8.24 9.92 -6.87
C ALA A 55 7.82 9.77 -8.33
N THR A 56 6.79 10.51 -8.74
CA THR A 56 6.31 10.53 -10.14
C THR A 56 7.32 11.16 -11.11
N THR A 57 8.29 11.90 -10.59
CA THR A 57 9.38 12.52 -11.34
C THR A 57 10.61 11.63 -11.53
N ASP A 58 10.64 10.46 -10.88
CA ASP A 58 11.74 9.52 -11.06
C ASP A 58 11.74 8.94 -12.48
N GLU A 59 12.89 8.41 -12.92
CA GLU A 59 13.01 7.75 -14.23
C GLU A 59 11.92 6.69 -14.47
N TRP A 60 11.59 5.93 -13.42
CA TRP A 60 10.55 4.89 -13.43
C TRP A 60 9.27 5.33 -12.72
N GLY A 61 9.12 6.63 -12.46
CA GLY A 61 8.00 7.21 -11.72
C GLY A 61 6.63 6.97 -12.34
N ILE A 62 6.59 6.71 -13.65
CA ILE A 62 5.36 6.33 -14.36
C ILE A 62 4.76 5.02 -13.82
N PHE A 63 5.53 4.16 -13.14
CA PHE A 63 5.01 2.95 -12.51
C PHE A 63 4.15 3.23 -11.27
N GLY A 64 4.36 4.38 -10.64
CA GLY A 64 3.56 4.81 -9.49
C GLY A 64 2.10 5.04 -9.87
N ASN A 65 1.21 4.73 -8.92
CA ASN A 65 -0.23 4.92 -9.11
C ASN A 65 -0.64 6.40 -9.17
N PHE A 66 0.18 7.28 -8.61
CA PHE A 66 -0.01 8.74 -8.65
C PHE A 66 0.51 9.38 -9.94
N ALA A 67 1.22 8.66 -10.80
CA ALA A 67 1.66 9.20 -12.09
C ALA A 67 0.46 9.75 -12.88
N GLY A 68 0.63 10.92 -13.46
CA GLY A 68 -0.40 11.63 -14.21
C GLY A 68 -0.72 10.96 -15.56
N THR A 69 -1.10 9.69 -15.50
CA THR A 69 -1.52 8.90 -16.67
C THR A 69 -3.04 8.80 -16.66
N PRO A 70 -3.76 9.61 -17.47
CA PRO A 70 -5.22 9.60 -17.49
C PRO A 70 -5.77 8.27 -17.98
N LEU A 71 -6.86 7.82 -17.33
CA LEU A 71 -7.61 6.61 -17.68
C LEU A 71 -9.06 6.96 -18.00
N THR A 72 -9.69 6.21 -18.91
CA THR A 72 -11.11 6.38 -19.22
C THR A 72 -11.85 5.06 -19.07
N ILE A 73 -12.88 5.04 -18.22
CA ILE A 73 -13.73 3.88 -17.99
C ILE A 73 -15.19 4.29 -18.22
N GLY A 74 -15.88 3.64 -19.19
CA GLY A 74 -17.27 3.97 -19.48
C GLY A 74 -17.52 5.44 -19.83
N GLY A 75 -16.55 6.12 -20.47
CA GLY A 75 -16.61 7.54 -20.79
C GLY A 75 -16.21 8.48 -19.64
N VAL A 76 -15.96 7.97 -18.44
CA VAL A 76 -15.51 8.75 -17.27
C VAL A 76 -14.00 8.80 -17.22
N LYS A 77 -13.41 10.01 -17.12
CA LYS A 77 -11.96 10.24 -17.07
C LYS A 77 -11.45 10.28 -15.64
N PHE A 78 -10.40 9.53 -15.37
CA PHE A 78 -9.63 9.55 -14.12
C PHE A 78 -8.25 10.12 -14.39
N THR A 79 -7.73 10.94 -13.49
CA THR A 79 -6.43 11.63 -13.68
C THR A 79 -5.23 10.70 -13.50
N SER A 80 -5.42 9.56 -12.85
CA SER A 80 -4.38 8.54 -12.57
C SER A 80 -5.01 7.23 -12.17
N SER A 81 -4.21 6.15 -12.14
CA SER A 81 -4.64 4.86 -11.57
C SER A 81 -4.99 4.97 -10.08
N GLU A 82 -4.30 5.83 -9.31
CA GLU A 82 -4.67 6.09 -7.92
C GLU A 82 -6.07 6.71 -7.82
N HIS A 83 -6.43 7.64 -8.71
CA HIS A 83 -7.76 8.25 -8.71
C HIS A 83 -8.86 7.20 -8.92
N LEU A 84 -8.69 6.34 -9.91
CA LEU A 84 -9.61 5.22 -10.16
C LEU A 84 -9.67 4.27 -8.96
N PHE A 85 -8.53 3.82 -8.47
CA PHE A 85 -8.42 2.89 -7.35
C PHE A 85 -9.09 3.41 -6.07
N GLN A 86 -8.89 4.68 -5.73
CA GLN A 86 -9.49 5.27 -4.54
C GLN A 86 -11.01 5.39 -4.67
N THR A 87 -11.52 5.67 -5.87
CA THR A 87 -12.96 5.76 -6.15
C THR A 87 -13.65 4.38 -6.01
N MET A 88 -12.99 3.29 -6.41
CA MET A 88 -13.50 1.92 -6.31
C MET A 88 -13.73 1.42 -4.87
N LYS A 89 -13.16 2.10 -3.86
CA LYS A 89 -13.35 1.75 -2.44
C LYS A 89 -14.76 1.92 -1.93
N PHE A 90 -15.63 2.57 -2.67
CA PHE A 90 -16.97 2.97 -2.21
C PHE A 90 -18.05 2.45 -3.14
N LYS A 91 -19.28 2.21 -2.60
CA LYS A 91 -20.46 1.79 -3.35
C LYS A 91 -21.54 2.88 -3.41
N ARG A 92 -21.61 3.75 -2.37
CA ARG A 92 -22.60 4.82 -2.33
C ARG A 92 -22.27 5.86 -3.39
N GLU A 93 -23.23 6.15 -4.26
CA GLU A 93 -23.05 7.08 -5.39
C GLU A 93 -22.60 8.47 -4.97
N ASP A 94 -23.16 9.00 -3.89
CA ASP A 94 -22.77 10.31 -3.36
C ASP A 94 -21.30 10.34 -2.88
N VAL A 95 -20.84 9.26 -2.22
CA VAL A 95 -19.45 9.10 -1.76
C VAL A 95 -18.52 8.92 -2.96
N VAL A 96 -18.89 8.05 -3.91
CA VAL A 96 -18.11 7.83 -5.14
C VAL A 96 -17.93 9.15 -5.88
N ARG A 97 -19.01 9.91 -6.10
CA ARG A 97 -18.99 11.23 -6.75
C ARG A 97 -18.11 12.24 -6.01
N ASN A 98 -18.22 12.28 -4.69
CA ASN A 98 -17.43 13.19 -3.88
C ASN A 98 -15.94 12.85 -3.90
N VAL A 99 -15.57 11.57 -3.78
CA VAL A 99 -14.17 11.11 -3.90
C VAL A 99 -13.62 11.43 -5.29
N TYR A 100 -14.40 11.14 -6.33
CA TYR A 100 -14.04 11.49 -7.71
C TYR A 100 -13.79 13.00 -7.89
N ASN A 101 -14.62 13.86 -7.31
CA ASN A 101 -14.50 15.31 -7.38
C ASN A 101 -13.53 15.93 -6.36
N GLY A 102 -12.83 15.12 -5.57
CA GLY A 102 -11.89 15.61 -4.57
C GLY A 102 -12.54 16.26 -3.34
N ILE A 103 -13.80 15.94 -3.05
CA ILE A 103 -14.57 16.51 -1.93
C ILE A 103 -14.48 15.57 -0.73
N THR A 104 -13.93 16.03 0.40
CA THR A 104 -13.83 15.25 1.63
C THR A 104 -15.19 15.06 2.31
N TYR A 105 -15.26 14.14 3.25
CA TYR A 105 -16.46 13.89 4.07
C TYR A 105 -17.03 15.15 4.76
N ARG A 106 -16.17 16.13 5.06
CA ARG A 106 -16.57 17.42 5.65
C ARG A 106 -16.89 18.51 4.62
N GLY A 107 -16.98 18.14 3.33
CA GLY A 107 -17.30 19.09 2.25
C GLY A 107 -16.15 20.00 1.84
N ILE A 108 -14.93 19.75 2.29
CA ILE A 108 -13.75 20.57 1.98
C ILE A 108 -12.98 19.92 0.83
N GLN A 109 -12.73 20.66 -0.25
CA GLN A 109 -11.87 20.23 -1.34
C GLN A 109 -10.40 20.45 -0.92
N LYS A 110 -9.68 19.38 -0.55
CA LYS A 110 -8.34 19.50 -0.01
C LYS A 110 -7.52 18.21 -0.15
N GLY A 111 -6.29 18.35 -0.65
CA GLY A 111 -5.29 17.28 -0.66
C GLY A 111 -5.40 16.28 -1.83
N THR A 112 -4.65 15.20 -1.72
CA THR A 112 -4.64 14.14 -2.72
C THR A 112 -5.94 13.31 -2.66
N VAL A 113 -6.28 12.62 -3.76
CA VAL A 113 -7.44 11.71 -3.79
C VAL A 113 -7.38 10.65 -2.68
N LYS A 114 -6.19 10.20 -2.29
CA LYS A 114 -5.98 9.28 -1.16
C LYS A 114 -6.43 9.89 0.17
N MET A 115 -6.14 11.16 0.42
CA MET A 115 -6.59 11.87 1.63
C MET A 115 -8.10 12.08 1.62
N VAL A 116 -8.67 12.40 0.45
CA VAL A 116 -10.12 12.52 0.27
C VAL A 116 -10.80 11.19 0.59
N ALA A 117 -10.38 10.10 -0.02
CA ALA A 117 -10.92 8.76 0.23
C ALA A 117 -10.83 8.37 1.70
N LYS A 118 -9.66 8.61 2.35
CA LYS A 118 -9.47 8.34 3.77
C LYS A 118 -10.48 9.06 4.67
N SER A 119 -10.93 10.25 4.29
CA SER A 119 -11.95 10.99 5.06
C SER A 119 -13.31 10.27 5.13
N TYR A 120 -13.63 9.43 4.15
CA TYR A 120 -14.83 8.60 4.11
C TYR A 120 -14.62 7.22 4.76
N GLU A 121 -13.39 6.72 4.81
CA GLU A 121 -13.08 5.47 5.51
C GLU A 121 -13.26 5.62 7.04
N THR A 122 -12.92 6.78 7.61
CA THR A 122 -13.03 7.06 9.06
C THR A 122 -14.47 6.88 9.60
N PRO A 123 -15.53 7.37 8.94
CA PRO A 123 -16.91 7.10 9.35
C PRO A 123 -17.44 5.73 8.86
N GLY A 124 -16.58 4.82 8.37
CA GLY A 124 -17.00 3.46 8.01
C GLY A 124 -17.74 3.36 6.66
N LEU A 125 -17.56 4.31 5.76
CA LEU A 125 -18.27 4.35 4.46
C LEU A 125 -17.54 3.56 3.35
N ARG A 126 -16.36 2.98 3.63
CA ARG A 126 -15.69 2.06 2.72
C ARG A 126 -16.56 0.80 2.53
N ARG A 127 -16.58 0.25 1.34
CA ARG A 127 -17.28 -1.02 1.05
C ARG A 127 -16.73 -2.16 1.92
N GLU A 128 -17.62 -3.01 2.41
CA GLU A 128 -17.28 -4.10 3.34
C GLU A 128 -16.38 -5.16 2.68
N ASP A 129 -16.60 -5.44 1.41
CA ASP A 129 -15.86 -6.42 0.61
C ASP A 129 -14.52 -5.90 0.06
N TRP A 130 -14.06 -4.69 0.48
CA TRP A 130 -12.82 -4.11 -0.05
C TRP A 130 -11.60 -5.00 0.16
N GLY A 131 -11.50 -5.69 1.30
CA GLY A 131 -10.39 -6.58 1.60
C GLY A 131 -10.18 -7.68 0.56
N SER A 132 -11.28 -8.30 0.10
CA SER A 132 -11.26 -9.35 -0.93
C SER A 132 -11.14 -8.83 -2.37
N MET A 133 -11.19 -7.51 -2.58
CA MET A 133 -11.15 -6.89 -3.91
C MET A 133 -9.89 -6.08 -4.19
N VAL A 134 -9.13 -5.73 -3.16
CA VAL A 134 -8.07 -4.73 -3.28
C VAL A 134 -7.01 -5.06 -4.33
N VAL A 135 -6.62 -6.34 -4.44
CA VAL A 135 -5.62 -6.77 -5.43
C VAL A 135 -6.23 -6.79 -6.83
N ASP A 136 -7.46 -7.23 -6.98
CA ASP A 136 -8.13 -7.25 -8.28
C ASP A 136 -8.43 -5.81 -8.75
N ALA A 137 -8.81 -4.93 -7.84
CA ALA A 137 -9.00 -3.52 -8.14
C ALA A 137 -7.71 -2.84 -8.65
N ILE A 138 -6.57 -3.09 -7.99
CA ILE A 138 -5.31 -2.51 -8.47
C ILE A 138 -4.83 -3.15 -9.76
N LYS A 139 -5.00 -4.47 -9.94
CA LYS A 139 -4.72 -5.14 -11.23
C LYS A 139 -5.54 -4.54 -12.36
N PHE A 140 -6.84 -4.32 -12.14
CA PHE A 140 -7.70 -3.65 -13.12
C PHE A 140 -7.19 -2.24 -13.47
N CYS A 141 -6.77 -1.46 -12.48
CA CYS A 141 -6.19 -0.13 -12.72
C CYS A 141 -4.88 -0.21 -13.53
N LEU A 142 -4.00 -1.14 -13.21
CA LEU A 142 -2.73 -1.34 -13.91
C LEU A 142 -2.94 -1.85 -15.34
N GLN A 143 -3.86 -2.78 -15.56
CA GLN A 143 -4.22 -3.28 -16.88
C GLN A 143 -4.80 -2.17 -17.73
N THR A 144 -5.76 -1.39 -17.20
CA THR A 144 -6.32 -0.24 -17.90
C THR A 144 -5.24 0.77 -18.28
N LYS A 145 -4.28 1.02 -17.37
CA LYS A 145 -3.14 1.90 -17.63
C LYS A 145 -2.25 1.35 -18.74
N PHE A 146 -1.99 0.05 -18.75
CA PHE A 146 -1.22 -0.62 -19.81
C PHE A 146 -1.89 -0.51 -21.18
N GLU A 147 -3.21 -0.71 -21.23
CA GLU A 147 -3.99 -0.65 -22.46
C GLU A 147 -4.08 0.78 -23.02
N GLN A 148 -4.23 1.77 -22.14
CA GLN A 148 -4.53 3.16 -22.52
C GLN A 148 -3.31 4.08 -22.58
N SER A 149 -2.16 3.71 -22.00
CA SER A 149 -0.94 4.52 -22.01
C SER A 149 0.19 3.80 -22.75
N PRO A 150 0.48 4.17 -24.00
CA PRO A 150 1.64 3.67 -24.73
C PRO A 150 2.97 3.90 -23.97
N GLU A 151 3.14 5.08 -23.37
CA GLU A 151 4.34 5.41 -22.60
C GLU A 151 4.55 4.47 -21.41
N PHE A 152 3.49 4.21 -20.62
CA PHE A 152 3.57 3.25 -19.52
C PHE A 152 3.87 1.84 -20.02
N ARG A 153 3.19 1.40 -21.08
CA ARG A 153 3.41 0.08 -21.69
C ARG A 153 4.83 -0.10 -22.16
N ASP A 154 5.36 0.85 -22.91
CA ASP A 154 6.70 0.78 -23.47
C ASP A 154 7.76 0.81 -22.35
N LYS A 155 7.56 1.65 -21.33
CA LYS A 155 8.43 1.68 -20.14
C LYS A 155 8.37 0.37 -19.37
N LEU A 156 7.18 -0.24 -19.18
CA LEU A 156 7.03 -1.52 -18.52
C LEU A 156 7.73 -2.66 -19.29
N LEU A 157 7.57 -2.69 -20.61
CA LEU A 157 8.26 -3.68 -21.45
C LEU A 157 9.79 -3.51 -21.42
N SER A 158 10.29 -2.26 -21.31
CA SER A 158 11.73 -1.97 -21.20
C SER A 158 12.34 -2.42 -19.86
N SER A 159 11.53 -2.62 -18.82
CA SER A 159 11.99 -3.14 -17.53
C SER A 159 12.17 -4.66 -17.48
N LYS A 160 11.88 -5.36 -18.58
CA LYS A 160 11.99 -6.83 -18.64
C LYS A 160 13.38 -7.31 -18.24
N GLY A 161 13.43 -8.23 -17.28
CA GLY A 161 14.67 -8.78 -16.71
C GLY A 161 15.13 -8.09 -15.43
N PHE A 162 14.46 -7.00 -15.02
CA PHE A 162 14.66 -6.34 -13.75
C PHE A 162 13.48 -6.58 -12.79
N TYR A 163 13.77 -6.55 -11.49
CA TYR A 163 12.74 -6.43 -10.48
C TYR A 163 12.24 -4.98 -10.41
N ILE A 164 10.94 -4.80 -10.25
CA ILE A 164 10.33 -3.48 -10.12
C ILE A 164 10.03 -3.22 -8.65
N ILE A 165 10.53 -2.11 -8.10
CA ILE A 165 10.42 -1.81 -6.67
C ILE A 165 9.77 -0.44 -6.45
N GLU A 166 8.66 -0.41 -5.68
CA GLU A 166 8.22 0.83 -5.04
C GLU A 166 9.14 1.10 -3.83
N ASP A 167 10.10 2.01 -4.00
CA ASP A 167 11.09 2.31 -2.96
C ASP A 167 10.47 3.18 -1.86
N GLN A 168 10.39 2.63 -0.66
CA GLN A 168 9.90 3.32 0.53
C GLN A 168 11.01 3.61 1.54
N THR A 169 12.28 3.55 1.15
CA THR A 169 13.44 3.73 2.04
C THR A 169 13.41 5.09 2.75
N THR A 170 12.95 6.14 2.10
CA THR A 170 12.83 7.48 2.67
C THR A 170 11.58 7.67 3.54
N ARG A 171 10.63 6.72 3.49
CA ARG A 171 9.40 6.77 4.26
C ARG A 171 9.69 6.45 5.73
N LYS A 172 9.29 7.34 6.63
CA LYS A 172 9.52 7.22 8.08
C LYS A 172 8.26 6.79 8.82
N LYS A 173 8.45 5.91 9.82
CA LYS A 173 7.48 5.63 10.87
C LYS A 173 8.16 5.89 12.21
N GLY A 174 7.94 7.08 12.78
CA GLY A 174 8.77 7.59 13.89
C GLY A 174 10.18 7.90 13.41
N LYS A 175 11.20 7.30 14.04
CA LYS A 175 12.62 7.50 13.68
C LYS A 175 13.12 6.53 12.61
N ASP A 176 12.42 5.42 12.39
CA ASP A 176 12.85 4.34 11.51
C ASP A 176 12.19 4.42 10.13
N SER A 177 12.91 3.97 9.10
CA SER A 177 12.31 3.71 7.79
C SER A 177 11.34 2.55 7.89
N SER A 178 10.20 2.62 7.18
CA SER A 178 9.19 1.57 7.18
C SER A 178 8.59 1.37 5.80
N ALA A 179 8.40 0.11 5.39
CA ALA A 179 7.61 -0.24 4.22
C ALA A 179 6.22 -0.75 4.65
N ASP A 180 5.21 -0.34 3.90
CA ASP A 180 3.89 -0.95 3.99
C ASP A 180 3.72 -2.04 2.91
N THR A 181 2.49 -2.53 2.76
CA THR A 181 2.12 -3.58 1.79
C THR A 181 2.64 -3.33 0.37
N TRP A 182 2.78 -2.07 -0.05
CA TRP A 182 2.97 -1.71 -1.45
C TRP A 182 4.43 -1.72 -1.90
N GLY A 183 5.39 -1.44 -1.00
CA GLY A 183 6.79 -1.22 -1.37
C GLY A 183 7.80 -2.01 -0.56
N ALA A 184 9.08 -1.63 -0.71
CA ALA A 184 10.22 -2.23 -0.05
C ALA A 184 11.23 -1.17 0.42
N LEU A 185 12.17 -1.59 1.28
CA LEU A 185 13.27 -0.77 1.82
C LEU A 185 14.60 -1.28 1.31
N LEU A 186 15.50 -0.37 0.94
CA LEU A 186 16.90 -0.71 0.68
C LEU A 186 17.61 -1.04 2.01
N ARG A 187 18.18 -2.23 2.11
CA ARG A 187 18.95 -2.75 3.26
C ARG A 187 20.10 -3.61 2.75
N ASP A 188 21.30 -3.31 3.18
CA ASP A 188 22.50 -4.13 2.92
C ASP A 188 22.63 -4.59 1.44
N GLY A 189 22.42 -3.67 0.49
CA GLY A 189 22.55 -3.94 -0.93
C GLY A 189 21.37 -4.70 -1.58
N SER A 190 20.26 -4.84 -0.85
CA SER A 190 19.03 -5.46 -1.36
C SER A 190 17.79 -4.69 -0.97
N TYR A 191 16.75 -4.72 -1.80
CA TYR A 191 15.43 -4.27 -1.43
C TYR A 191 14.67 -5.37 -0.72
N VAL A 192 14.15 -5.07 0.47
CA VAL A 192 13.43 -6.04 1.31
C VAL A 192 12.06 -5.47 1.65
N GLY A 193 11.00 -6.24 1.42
CA GLY A 193 9.64 -5.79 1.71
C GLY A 193 8.55 -6.61 1.02
N PRO A 194 7.28 -6.29 1.29
CA PRO A 194 6.13 -6.93 0.62
C PRO A 194 6.10 -6.60 -0.88
N ASN A 195 6.41 -5.36 -1.25
CA ASN A 195 6.51 -4.85 -2.62
C ASN A 195 5.33 -5.25 -3.52
N LEU A 196 4.10 -5.19 -3.00
CA LEU A 196 2.91 -5.65 -3.73
C LEU A 196 2.78 -4.95 -5.09
N LEU A 197 2.99 -3.63 -5.15
CA LEU A 197 2.85 -2.91 -6.42
C LEU A 197 3.89 -3.39 -7.45
N GLY A 198 5.16 -3.51 -7.05
CA GLY A 198 6.19 -4.04 -7.94
C GLY A 198 5.90 -5.47 -8.39
N ARG A 199 5.43 -6.34 -7.47
CA ARG A 199 5.06 -7.74 -7.80
C ARG A 199 3.89 -7.85 -8.78
N LEU A 200 2.98 -6.88 -8.78
CA LEU A 200 1.87 -6.85 -9.73
C LEU A 200 2.26 -6.28 -11.10
N LEU A 201 3.38 -5.55 -11.17
CA LEU A 201 3.95 -5.02 -12.42
C LEU A 201 4.88 -6.02 -13.12
N MET A 202 5.45 -6.97 -12.37
CA MET A 202 6.29 -8.07 -12.90
C MET A 202 5.45 -9.24 -13.42
#